data_4b27a4b8ec7694150b0cc1c52f3ac73c
#
_entry.id   4b27a4b8ec7694150b0cc1c52f3ac73c
#
_cell.length_a   1.000
_cell.length_b   1.000
_cell.length_c   1.000
_cell.angle_alpha   90.00
_cell.angle_beta   90.00
_cell.angle_gamma   90.00
#
_symmetry.space_group_name_H-M   'P 1'
#
loop_
_entity.id
_entity.type
_entity.pdbx_description
1 polymer ?
#
loop_
_entity_poly.entity_id
_entity_poly.type
_entity_poly.pdbx_seq_one_letter_code
_entity_poly.pdbx_strand_id
1 'polypeptide(L)'
;MTEPEPADTLEAQDDPKSSGILLAAIKTAEKGFASYNQLAQKVDDLYSLQGQDIFADDQGQDFQLFWSSLEILKPSIYSRPPIPVVAPKFKDRDPVISVASQMLERALISAFDASEIDEVMLETRDDLAMNNRGVQWLSYEDEDGQKVCIEHLDRTDFLHEPARKWADVGWVARRAWMTRLEMQARFKGTSWESANFMVRHDDRNMGSADNSEKAGVWEVWSKTDNRGYWVTEGVPTILDHDELIRPDTTPEGLAGLKASFAQIGADAGFDDVALEKYP
;
A
#
# COMPACT_ATOMS: atom_id res chain seq x y z
N MET A 1 -7.11 -58.96 -6.91
CA MET A 1 -7.84 -57.76 -6.65
C MET A 1 -6.87 -56.85 -5.90
N THR A 2 -6.16 -56.05 -6.62
CA THR A 2 -5.22 -55.03 -6.14
C THR A 2 -6.01 -53.73 -5.98
N GLU A 3 -6.04 -53.20 -4.78
CA GLU A 3 -6.59 -51.87 -4.50
C GLU A 3 -5.82 -50.82 -5.32
N PRO A 4 -6.51 -49.82 -5.89
CA PRO A 4 -5.80 -48.70 -6.51
C PRO A 4 -5.21 -47.82 -5.41
N GLU A 5 -3.92 -47.50 -5.52
CA GLU A 5 -3.25 -46.48 -4.76
C GLU A 5 -3.98 -45.13 -4.91
N PRO A 6 -4.09 -44.34 -3.86
CA PRO A 6 -4.66 -43.01 -3.97
C PRO A 6 -3.75 -42.11 -4.79
N ALA A 7 -4.36 -41.35 -5.67
CA ALA A 7 -3.72 -40.40 -6.54
C ALA A 7 -3.02 -39.27 -5.73
N ASP A 8 -1.75 -39.48 -5.45
CA ASP A 8 -0.82 -38.53 -4.83
C ASP A 8 -0.07 -37.77 -5.93
N THR A 9 -0.79 -36.99 -6.74
CA THR A 9 -0.16 -36.29 -7.87
C THR A 9 -0.66 -34.88 -8.12
N LEU A 10 -1.40 -34.28 -7.20
CA LEU A 10 -1.83 -32.88 -7.36
C LEU A 10 -1.27 -31.89 -6.32
N GLU A 11 -0.58 -32.37 -5.29
CA GLU A 11 0.01 -31.47 -4.29
C GLU A 11 1.45 -31.00 -4.60
N ALA A 12 2.09 -31.52 -5.65
CA ALA A 12 3.49 -31.21 -5.96
C ALA A 12 3.69 -30.06 -6.97
N GLN A 13 2.63 -29.44 -7.50
CA GLN A 13 2.74 -28.37 -8.51
C GLN A 13 2.44 -26.97 -8.01
N ASP A 14 1.95 -26.81 -6.80
CA ASP A 14 1.65 -25.51 -6.18
C ASP A 14 2.61 -25.18 -5.02
N ASP A 15 3.88 -25.51 -5.16
CA ASP A 15 4.87 -25.00 -4.21
C ASP A 15 5.13 -23.51 -4.58
N PRO A 16 4.61 -22.52 -3.80
CA PRO A 16 4.78 -21.09 -4.09
C PRO A 16 6.23 -20.62 -3.92
N LYS A 17 7.17 -21.52 -3.83
CA LYS A 17 8.61 -21.25 -3.69
C LYS A 17 9.27 -20.71 -4.96
N SER A 18 8.57 -20.67 -6.08
CA SER A 18 9.11 -20.09 -7.29
C SER A 18 8.68 -18.63 -7.44
N SER A 19 9.60 -17.70 -7.18
CA SER A 19 9.42 -16.28 -7.49
C SER A 19 9.09 -16.02 -8.98
N GLY A 20 9.42 -16.97 -9.85
CA GLY A 20 9.28 -16.87 -11.30
C GLY A 20 7.83 -16.63 -11.76
N ILE A 21 6.84 -17.27 -11.12
CA ILE A 21 5.41 -17.10 -11.46
C ILE A 21 4.95 -15.69 -11.11
N LEU A 22 5.29 -15.22 -9.90
CA LEU A 22 4.93 -13.87 -9.44
C LEU A 22 5.62 -12.81 -10.29
N LEU A 23 6.91 -12.95 -10.57
CA LEU A 23 7.65 -12.03 -11.44
C LEU A 23 7.11 -12.03 -12.88
N ALA A 24 6.66 -13.16 -13.41
CA ALA A 24 6.01 -13.22 -14.72
C ALA A 24 4.67 -12.49 -14.74
N ALA A 25 3.87 -12.63 -13.67
CA ALA A 25 2.62 -11.90 -13.50
C ALA A 25 2.86 -10.38 -13.41
N ILE A 26 3.85 -9.96 -12.62
CA ILE A 26 4.29 -8.55 -12.51
C ILE A 26 4.69 -8.01 -13.88
N LYS A 27 5.57 -8.70 -14.62
CA LYS A 27 6.00 -8.29 -15.97
C LYS A 27 4.84 -8.19 -16.96
N THR A 28 3.85 -9.05 -16.82
CA THR A 28 2.65 -9.01 -17.66
C THR A 28 1.81 -7.77 -17.33
N ALA A 29 1.66 -7.44 -16.05
CA ALA A 29 0.99 -6.23 -15.59
C ALA A 29 1.74 -4.97 -16.02
N GLU A 30 3.07 -4.91 -15.88
CA GLU A 30 3.90 -3.79 -16.35
C GLU A 30 3.67 -3.50 -17.83
N LYS A 31 3.64 -4.55 -18.67
CA LYS A 31 3.31 -4.41 -20.10
C LYS A 31 1.89 -3.89 -20.32
N GLY A 32 0.94 -4.34 -19.52
CA GLY A 32 -0.45 -3.86 -19.57
C GLY A 32 -0.58 -2.38 -19.23
N PHE A 33 0.21 -1.89 -18.28
CA PHE A 33 0.22 -0.47 -17.88
C PHE A 33 1.18 0.41 -18.68
N ALA A 34 1.97 -0.13 -19.60
CA ALA A 34 2.97 0.65 -20.35
C ALA A 34 2.35 1.84 -21.12
N SER A 35 1.22 1.65 -21.78
CA SER A 35 0.54 2.73 -22.51
C SER A 35 0.00 3.82 -21.58
N TYR A 36 -0.54 3.43 -20.42
CA TYR A 36 -0.97 4.36 -19.39
C TYR A 36 0.21 5.17 -18.85
N ASN A 37 1.32 4.52 -18.51
CA ASN A 37 2.51 5.20 -17.99
C ASN A 37 3.12 6.16 -19.01
N GLN A 38 3.13 5.80 -20.30
CA GLN A 38 3.58 6.70 -21.36
C GLN A 38 2.69 7.94 -21.52
N LEU A 39 1.37 7.77 -21.38
CA LEU A 39 0.45 8.90 -21.42
C LEU A 39 0.61 9.79 -20.19
N ALA A 40 0.71 9.19 -19.01
CA ALA A 40 0.93 9.90 -17.75
C ALA A 40 2.23 10.72 -17.79
N GLN A 41 3.32 10.14 -18.32
CA GLN A 41 4.58 10.87 -18.51
C GLN A 41 4.41 12.11 -19.39
N LYS A 42 3.66 12.02 -20.49
CA LYS A 42 3.37 13.19 -21.33
C LYS A 42 2.57 14.27 -20.60
N VAL A 43 1.70 13.88 -19.68
CA VAL A 43 0.95 14.83 -18.84
C VAL A 43 1.88 15.52 -17.86
N ASP A 44 2.79 14.76 -17.21
CA ASP A 44 3.80 15.32 -16.31
C ASP A 44 4.74 16.29 -17.06
N ASP A 45 5.20 15.92 -18.26
CA ASP A 45 6.04 16.77 -19.12
C ASP A 45 5.31 18.06 -19.49
N LEU A 46 4.02 17.97 -19.82
CA LEU A 46 3.19 19.14 -20.12
C LEU A 46 2.99 20.03 -18.89
N TYR A 47 2.80 19.44 -17.72
CA TYR A 47 2.61 20.19 -16.47
C TYR A 47 3.90 20.89 -16.04
N SER A 48 5.05 20.23 -16.16
CA SER A 48 6.36 20.77 -15.80
C SER A 48 7.02 21.63 -16.89
N LEU A 49 6.41 21.75 -18.10
CA LEU A 49 6.99 22.39 -19.27
C LEU A 49 8.34 21.79 -19.73
N GLN A 50 8.63 20.57 -19.34
CA GLN A 50 9.84 19.89 -19.81
C GLN A 50 9.79 19.71 -21.33
N GLY A 51 10.83 20.16 -22.01
CA GLY A 51 10.95 20.07 -23.46
C GLY A 51 10.24 21.16 -24.27
N GLN A 52 9.61 22.13 -23.64
CA GLN A 52 9.16 23.35 -24.30
C GLN A 52 10.24 24.42 -24.18
N ASP A 53 10.63 24.97 -25.34
CA ASP A 53 11.55 26.10 -25.39
C ASP A 53 10.75 27.37 -25.04
N ILE A 54 10.53 27.59 -23.75
CA ILE A 54 9.73 28.71 -23.20
C ILE A 54 10.31 30.06 -23.59
N PHE A 55 11.59 30.08 -24.01
CA PHE A 55 12.33 31.27 -24.37
C PHE A 55 12.53 31.44 -25.87
N ALA A 56 11.96 30.56 -26.69
CA ALA A 56 12.18 30.59 -28.13
C ALA A 56 11.40 31.70 -28.86
N ASP A 57 10.43 32.34 -28.24
CA ASP A 57 9.68 33.43 -28.83
C ASP A 57 9.66 34.67 -27.91
N ASP A 58 10.27 35.75 -28.41
CA ASP A 58 10.52 37.02 -27.69
C ASP A 58 9.22 37.82 -27.41
N GLN A 59 8.04 37.24 -27.59
CA GLN A 59 6.76 37.97 -27.54
C GLN A 59 5.60 37.33 -26.76
N GLY A 60 5.77 36.20 -26.09
CA GLY A 60 4.64 35.55 -25.44
C GLY A 60 4.95 35.11 -24.02
N GLN A 61 4.35 35.72 -23.02
CA GLN A 61 4.07 35.03 -21.75
C GLN A 61 3.06 33.92 -22.10
N ASP A 62 3.56 32.73 -22.40
CA ASP A 62 2.71 31.56 -22.58
C ASP A 62 1.96 31.27 -21.27
N PHE A 63 0.69 31.67 -21.25
CA PHE A 63 -0.19 31.44 -20.15
C PHE A 63 -0.53 29.94 -20.10
N GLN A 64 0.05 29.21 -19.16
CA GLN A 64 -0.23 27.79 -18.98
C GLN A 64 -1.64 27.53 -18.48
N LEU A 65 -2.59 27.47 -19.40
CA LEU A 65 -3.99 27.16 -19.08
C LEU A 65 -4.14 25.81 -18.39
N PHE A 66 -3.34 24.83 -18.79
CA PHE A 66 -3.37 23.49 -18.20
C PHE A 66 -2.96 23.53 -16.72
N TRP A 67 -1.80 24.11 -16.42
CA TRP A 67 -1.31 24.28 -15.06
C TRP A 67 -2.30 25.07 -14.20
N SER A 68 -2.77 26.21 -14.68
CA SER A 68 -3.66 27.06 -13.90
C SER A 68 -5.02 26.39 -13.66
N SER A 69 -5.53 25.61 -14.61
CA SER A 69 -6.77 24.84 -14.45
C SER A 69 -6.62 23.75 -13.39
N LEU A 70 -5.49 23.06 -13.37
CA LEU A 70 -5.20 22.04 -12.36
C LEU A 70 -5.05 22.65 -10.97
N GLU A 71 -4.34 23.77 -10.83
CA GLU A 71 -4.19 24.45 -9.54
C GLU A 71 -5.52 24.96 -8.96
N ILE A 72 -6.49 25.30 -9.80
CA ILE A 72 -7.86 25.63 -9.37
C ILE A 72 -8.64 24.36 -8.96
N LEU A 73 -8.41 23.25 -9.65
CA LEU A 73 -9.13 21.99 -9.41
C LEU A 73 -8.64 21.25 -8.16
N LYS A 74 -7.33 21.24 -7.90
CA LYS A 74 -6.71 20.52 -6.79
C LYS A 74 -7.38 20.79 -5.42
N PRO A 75 -7.61 22.04 -5.00
CA PRO A 75 -8.30 22.32 -3.73
C PRO A 75 -9.75 21.82 -3.68
N SER A 76 -10.41 21.66 -4.83
CA SER A 76 -11.78 21.12 -4.89
C SER A 76 -11.81 19.61 -4.63
N ILE A 77 -10.72 18.89 -4.96
CA ILE A 77 -10.58 17.46 -4.69
C ILE A 77 -10.23 17.25 -3.22
N TYR A 78 -9.21 17.95 -2.75
CA TYR A 78 -8.75 17.85 -1.37
C TYR A 78 -8.07 19.14 -0.92
N SER A 79 -8.50 19.71 0.20
CA SER A 79 -7.97 20.97 0.72
C SER A 79 -7.55 20.92 2.20
N ARG A 80 -8.03 19.94 2.94
CA ARG A 80 -7.72 19.77 4.37
C ARG A 80 -7.99 18.34 4.83
N PRO A 81 -7.30 17.86 5.88
CA PRO A 81 -7.52 16.52 6.43
C PRO A 81 -8.98 16.34 6.89
N PRO A 82 -9.58 15.18 6.62
CA PRO A 82 -10.90 14.85 7.13
C PRO A 82 -10.84 14.69 8.65
N ILE A 83 -11.80 15.25 9.34
CA ILE A 83 -11.96 15.03 10.78
C ILE A 83 -12.79 13.75 10.95
N PRO A 84 -12.23 12.67 11.51
CA PRO A 84 -12.98 11.45 11.75
C PRO A 84 -14.06 11.68 12.81
N VAL A 85 -15.26 11.18 12.54
CA VAL A 85 -16.38 11.19 13.49
C VAL A 85 -16.84 9.76 13.67
N VAL A 86 -16.84 9.28 14.91
CA VAL A 86 -17.27 7.94 15.26
C VAL A 86 -18.61 7.99 15.97
N ALA A 87 -19.62 7.34 15.37
CA ALA A 87 -20.96 7.28 15.94
C ALA A 87 -21.45 5.83 16.02
N PRO A 88 -22.23 5.45 17.04
CA PRO A 88 -22.83 4.13 17.14
C PRO A 88 -23.73 3.82 15.93
N LYS A 89 -23.56 2.67 15.32
CA LYS A 89 -24.30 2.26 14.10
C LYS A 89 -25.82 2.29 14.29
N PHE A 90 -26.30 1.88 15.47
CA PHE A 90 -27.73 1.73 15.74
C PHE A 90 -28.31 2.87 16.59
N LYS A 91 -27.61 3.99 16.72
CA LYS A 91 -28.01 5.12 17.61
C LYS A 91 -28.29 4.65 19.04
N ASP A 92 -27.59 3.64 19.48
CA ASP A 92 -27.68 3.13 20.84
C ASP A 92 -27.28 4.22 21.82
N ARG A 93 -28.03 4.34 22.92
CA ARG A 93 -27.78 5.32 23.98
C ARG A 93 -27.00 4.72 25.16
N ASP A 94 -26.43 3.54 24.97
CA ASP A 94 -25.61 2.90 25.99
C ASP A 94 -24.40 3.81 26.28
N PRO A 95 -24.17 4.18 27.55
CA PRO A 95 -23.01 4.99 27.95
C PRO A 95 -21.68 4.35 27.57
N VAL A 96 -21.56 3.02 27.61
CA VAL A 96 -20.34 2.28 27.25
C VAL A 96 -20.01 2.50 25.78
N ILE A 97 -20.98 2.32 24.88
CA ILE A 97 -20.79 2.52 23.44
C ILE A 97 -20.44 3.97 23.13
N SER A 98 -21.05 4.93 23.84
CA SER A 98 -20.75 6.34 23.68
C SER A 98 -19.30 6.66 24.03
N VAL A 99 -18.80 6.14 25.16
CA VAL A 99 -17.40 6.34 25.59
C VAL A 99 -16.44 5.65 24.63
N ALA A 100 -16.73 4.39 24.23
CA ALA A 100 -15.92 3.67 23.27
C ALA A 100 -15.82 4.41 21.91
N SER A 101 -16.92 5.00 21.42
CA SER A 101 -16.92 5.81 20.20
C SER A 101 -16.04 7.04 20.33
N GLN A 102 -16.08 7.74 21.47
CA GLN A 102 -15.21 8.90 21.72
C GLN A 102 -13.73 8.53 21.84
N MET A 103 -13.43 7.40 22.48
CA MET A 103 -12.04 6.90 22.54
C MET A 103 -11.50 6.54 21.16
N LEU A 104 -12.30 5.85 20.35
CA LEU A 104 -11.93 5.49 18.99
C LEU A 104 -11.75 6.74 18.10
N GLU A 105 -12.62 7.73 18.24
CA GLU A 105 -12.48 9.01 17.51
C GLU A 105 -11.15 9.71 17.85
N ARG A 106 -10.79 9.80 19.14
CA ARG A 106 -9.51 10.36 19.56
C ARG A 106 -8.32 9.56 19.08
N ALA A 107 -8.42 8.23 19.13
CA ALA A 107 -7.36 7.34 18.62
C ALA A 107 -7.14 7.53 17.11
N LEU A 108 -8.22 7.67 16.31
CA LEU A 108 -8.14 7.95 14.88
C LEU A 108 -7.51 9.31 14.60
N ILE A 109 -7.88 10.36 15.33
CA ILE A 109 -7.27 11.69 15.19
C ILE A 109 -5.77 11.60 15.48
N SER A 110 -5.38 10.96 16.58
CA SER A 110 -3.97 10.77 16.92
C SER A 110 -3.20 9.95 15.89
N ALA A 111 -3.82 8.91 15.32
CA ALA A 111 -3.22 8.12 14.25
C ALA A 111 -3.04 8.91 12.95
N PHE A 112 -3.97 9.78 12.60
CA PHE A 112 -3.86 10.66 11.44
C PHE A 112 -2.74 11.68 11.61
N ASP A 113 -2.63 12.29 12.79
CA ASP A 113 -1.54 13.23 13.09
C ASP A 113 -0.17 12.52 13.06
N ALA A 114 -0.10 11.32 13.62
CA ALA A 114 1.15 10.55 13.68
C ALA A 114 1.62 10.00 12.31
N SER A 115 0.69 9.80 11.37
CA SER A 115 0.98 9.29 10.02
C SER A 115 1.15 10.40 8.97
N GLU A 116 1.11 11.67 9.36
CA GLU A 116 1.25 12.83 8.45
C GLU A 116 0.31 12.74 7.23
N ILE A 117 -0.91 12.26 7.48
CA ILE A 117 -1.88 11.92 6.44
C ILE A 117 -2.15 13.08 5.46
N ASP A 118 -1.99 14.33 5.90
CA ASP A 118 -2.23 15.49 5.06
C ASP A 118 -1.25 15.57 3.89
N GLU A 119 0.03 15.33 4.13
CA GLU A 119 1.06 15.30 3.08
C GLU A 119 0.78 14.17 2.06
N VAL A 120 0.52 12.98 2.56
CA VAL A 120 0.19 11.82 1.73
C VAL A 120 -1.07 12.06 0.88
N MET A 121 -2.07 12.71 1.45
CA MET A 121 -3.31 13.06 0.73
C MET A 121 -3.08 14.15 -0.33
N LEU A 122 -2.19 15.12 -0.08
CA LEU A 122 -1.83 16.13 -1.06
C LEU A 122 -1.12 15.52 -2.26
N GLU A 123 -0.15 14.65 -2.05
CA GLU A 123 0.55 13.93 -3.12
C GLU A 123 -0.41 13.02 -3.91
N THR A 124 -1.25 12.26 -3.22
CA THR A 124 -2.28 11.41 -3.84
C THR A 124 -3.27 12.21 -4.67
N ARG A 125 -3.67 13.39 -4.17
CA ARG A 125 -4.55 14.33 -4.91
C ARG A 125 -3.91 14.79 -6.20
N ASP A 126 -2.63 15.14 -6.13
CA ASP A 126 -1.90 15.66 -7.28
C ASP A 126 -1.77 14.57 -8.36
N ASP A 127 -1.43 13.36 -8.00
CA ASP A 127 -1.42 12.22 -8.93
C ASP A 127 -2.83 11.92 -9.49
N LEU A 128 -3.85 11.98 -8.66
CA LEU A 128 -5.25 11.79 -9.11
C LEU A 128 -5.67 12.86 -10.10
N ALA A 129 -5.32 14.11 -9.85
CA ALA A 129 -5.68 15.24 -10.72
C ALA A 129 -4.94 15.21 -12.06
N MET A 130 -3.65 14.83 -12.06
CA MET A 130 -2.83 14.78 -13.26
C MET A 130 -3.00 13.47 -14.05
N ASN A 131 -2.92 12.34 -13.34
CA ASN A 131 -2.78 11.03 -13.95
C ASN A 131 -4.02 10.16 -13.81
N ASN A 132 -5.11 10.71 -13.24
CA ASN A 132 -6.37 10.02 -13.01
C ASN A 132 -6.25 8.78 -12.09
N ARG A 133 -5.15 8.66 -11.36
CA ARG A 133 -4.91 7.59 -10.39
C ARG A 133 -3.94 8.06 -9.31
N GLY A 134 -4.40 8.16 -8.07
CA GLY A 134 -3.58 8.32 -6.87
C GLY A 134 -3.66 7.05 -6.04
N VAL A 135 -2.55 6.62 -5.48
CA VAL A 135 -2.44 5.38 -4.71
C VAL A 135 -1.86 5.67 -3.35
N GLN A 136 -2.51 5.13 -2.31
CA GLN A 136 -2.02 5.13 -0.95
C GLN A 136 -1.82 3.69 -0.49
N TRP A 137 -0.78 3.46 0.26
CA TRP A 137 -0.51 2.17 0.88
C TRP A 137 -0.61 2.30 2.39
N LEU A 138 -1.43 1.44 2.98
CA LEU A 138 -1.56 1.34 4.42
C LEU A 138 -0.82 0.09 4.88
N SER A 139 0.09 0.27 5.83
CA SER A 139 0.80 -0.82 6.49
C SER A 139 0.69 -0.68 8.00
N TYR A 140 0.93 -1.78 8.69
CA TYR A 140 0.97 -1.83 10.13
C TYR A 140 2.34 -2.31 10.56
N GLU A 141 3.00 -1.55 11.40
CA GLU A 141 4.31 -1.84 11.93
C GLU A 141 4.21 -2.11 13.44
N ASP A 142 4.88 -3.17 13.90
CA ASP A 142 4.89 -3.60 15.31
C ASP A 142 6.30 -3.54 15.94
N GLU A 143 7.33 -3.20 15.16
CA GLU A 143 8.73 -3.28 15.65
C GLU A 143 9.10 -2.19 16.66
N ASP A 144 8.55 -0.98 16.53
CA ASP A 144 8.82 0.18 17.41
C ASP A 144 7.56 0.70 18.14
N GLY A 145 6.62 -0.18 18.42
CA GLY A 145 5.31 0.16 18.89
C GLY A 145 4.28 0.15 17.77
N GLN A 146 3.08 -0.31 18.10
CA GLN A 146 1.99 -0.50 17.15
C GLN A 146 1.66 0.81 16.41
N LYS A 147 2.04 0.91 15.14
CA LYS A 147 1.89 2.10 14.32
C LYS A 147 1.22 1.77 12.99
N VAL A 148 0.24 2.56 12.61
CA VAL A 148 -0.31 2.57 11.26
C VAL A 148 0.51 3.55 10.43
N CYS A 149 1.10 3.07 9.35
CA CYS A 149 1.85 3.87 8.39
C CYS A 149 1.00 4.03 7.12
N ILE A 150 0.94 5.25 6.63
CA ILE A 150 0.24 5.60 5.39
C ILE A 150 1.26 6.24 4.47
N GLU A 151 1.45 5.68 3.28
CA GLU A 151 2.45 6.15 2.32
C GLU A 151 1.79 6.43 0.97
N HIS A 152 2.24 7.49 0.31
CA HIS A 152 1.93 7.70 -1.10
C HIS A 152 2.78 6.77 -1.95
N LEU A 153 2.18 6.14 -2.96
CA LEU A 153 2.91 5.32 -3.93
C LEU A 153 2.89 5.98 -5.31
N ASP A 154 4.08 6.10 -5.88
CA ASP A 154 4.22 6.50 -7.28
C ASP A 154 3.51 5.50 -8.19
N ARG A 155 2.94 6.00 -9.29
CA ARG A 155 2.23 5.18 -10.29
C ARG A 155 3.06 4.05 -10.87
N THR A 156 4.41 4.22 -10.93
CA THR A 156 5.33 3.22 -11.46
C THR A 156 5.68 2.13 -10.45
N ASP A 157 5.48 2.42 -9.18
CA ASP A 157 5.78 1.50 -8.08
C ASP A 157 4.53 0.77 -7.55
N PHE A 158 3.38 0.96 -8.22
CA PHE A 158 2.15 0.23 -7.93
C PHE A 158 1.61 -0.51 -9.15
N LEU A 159 1.38 -1.80 -8.99
CA LEU A 159 0.78 -2.66 -10.00
C LEU A 159 -0.38 -3.47 -9.41
N HIS A 160 -1.27 -3.89 -10.26
CA HIS A 160 -2.33 -4.85 -9.92
C HIS A 160 -2.61 -5.76 -11.10
N GLU A 161 -3.28 -6.85 -10.83
CA GLU A 161 -3.74 -7.75 -11.88
C GLU A 161 -4.61 -7.00 -12.89
N PRO A 162 -4.35 -7.13 -14.21
CA PRO A 162 -5.18 -6.53 -15.22
C PRO A 162 -6.60 -7.11 -15.17
N ALA A 163 -7.55 -6.33 -14.67
CA ALA A 163 -8.94 -6.72 -14.54
C ALA A 163 -9.86 -5.58 -15.01
N ARG A 164 -11.06 -5.96 -15.48
CA ARG A 164 -12.05 -4.99 -15.95
C ARG A 164 -12.68 -4.19 -14.81
N LYS A 165 -12.83 -4.82 -13.65
CA LYS A 165 -13.38 -4.20 -12.43
C LYS A 165 -12.43 -4.42 -11.28
N TRP A 166 -12.38 -3.46 -10.37
CA TRP A 166 -11.55 -3.56 -9.16
C TRP A 166 -11.92 -4.78 -8.28
N ALA A 167 -13.18 -5.17 -8.26
CA ALA A 167 -13.64 -6.34 -7.53
C ALA A 167 -13.03 -7.66 -8.01
N ASP A 168 -12.66 -7.71 -9.30
CA ASP A 168 -12.12 -8.90 -9.96
C ASP A 168 -10.59 -8.98 -9.85
N VAL A 169 -9.94 -7.97 -9.25
CA VAL A 169 -8.49 -7.96 -9.03
C VAL A 169 -8.14 -9.02 -7.98
N GLY A 170 -7.32 -9.99 -8.35
CA GLY A 170 -6.87 -11.07 -7.48
C GLY A 170 -5.60 -10.75 -6.70
N TRP A 171 -4.74 -9.86 -7.21
CA TRP A 171 -3.54 -9.44 -6.52
C TRP A 171 -3.18 -7.98 -6.78
N VAL A 172 -2.51 -7.37 -5.81
CA VAL A 172 -1.91 -6.04 -5.90
C VAL A 172 -0.43 -6.13 -5.50
N ALA A 173 0.38 -5.24 -6.02
CA ALA A 173 1.81 -5.20 -5.70
C ALA A 173 2.31 -3.76 -5.58
N ARG A 174 3.18 -3.54 -4.59
CA ARG A 174 4.00 -2.33 -4.50
C ARG A 174 5.47 -2.67 -4.65
N ARG A 175 6.24 -1.74 -5.19
CA ARG A 175 7.69 -1.87 -5.30
C ARG A 175 8.36 -0.96 -4.29
N ALA A 176 9.16 -1.56 -3.41
CA ALA A 176 10.05 -0.84 -2.51
C ALA A 176 11.49 -0.92 -3.04
N TRP A 177 12.17 0.22 -3.07
CA TRP A 177 13.57 0.30 -3.51
C TRP A 177 14.47 0.22 -2.29
N MET A 178 15.19 -0.90 -2.15
CA MET A 178 16.00 -1.20 -0.98
C MET A 178 17.49 -1.24 -1.33
N THR A 179 18.29 -0.66 -0.45
CA THR A 179 19.74 -0.80 -0.46
C THR A 179 20.17 -2.17 0.08
N ARG A 180 21.43 -2.56 -0.11
CA ARG A 180 21.97 -3.82 0.43
C ARG A 180 21.82 -3.91 1.95
N LEU A 181 22.00 -2.82 2.66
CA LEU A 181 21.87 -2.79 4.13
C LEU A 181 20.43 -2.99 4.58
N GLU A 182 19.48 -2.36 3.91
CA GLU A 182 18.05 -2.53 4.19
C GLU A 182 17.60 -3.96 3.89
N MET A 183 18.05 -4.55 2.77
CA MET A 183 17.74 -5.94 2.45
C MET A 183 18.33 -6.92 3.47
N GLN A 184 19.55 -6.67 3.94
CA GLN A 184 20.19 -7.46 4.99
C GLN A 184 19.44 -7.37 6.32
N ALA A 185 18.93 -6.19 6.66
CA ALA A 185 18.15 -5.99 7.87
C ALA A 185 16.76 -6.66 7.80
N ARG A 186 16.11 -6.56 6.62
CA ARG A 186 14.72 -7.02 6.44
C ARG A 186 14.61 -8.52 6.18
N PHE A 187 15.50 -9.10 5.34
CA PHE A 187 15.39 -10.48 4.90
C PHE A 187 16.44 -11.39 5.56
N LYS A 188 15.96 -12.50 6.09
CA LYS A 188 16.83 -13.52 6.70
C LYS A 188 17.55 -14.32 5.60
N GLY A 189 18.81 -14.63 5.83
CA GLY A 189 19.63 -15.42 4.90
C GLY A 189 20.36 -14.57 3.86
N THR A 190 20.89 -15.21 2.82
CA THR A 190 21.74 -14.59 1.79
C THR A 190 21.14 -14.67 0.39
N SER A 191 19.92 -15.16 0.24
CA SER A 191 19.25 -15.30 -1.07
C SER A 191 19.09 -13.97 -1.82
N TRP A 192 18.93 -12.87 -1.10
CA TRP A 192 18.81 -11.52 -1.63
C TRP A 192 20.11 -10.98 -2.27
N GLU A 193 21.27 -11.56 -1.98
CA GLU A 193 22.56 -11.10 -2.53
C GLU A 193 22.62 -11.19 -4.06
N SER A 194 21.84 -12.08 -4.65
CA SER A 194 21.73 -12.24 -6.11
C SER A 194 20.76 -11.25 -6.77
N ALA A 195 20.13 -10.36 -6.01
CA ALA A 195 19.20 -9.36 -6.53
C ALA A 195 19.90 -8.39 -7.50
N ASN A 196 19.14 -7.88 -8.46
CA ASN A 196 19.64 -6.90 -9.41
C ASN A 196 19.68 -5.50 -8.76
N PHE A 197 20.88 -5.11 -8.30
CA PHE A 197 21.11 -3.76 -7.78
C PHE A 197 21.47 -2.81 -8.92
N MET A 198 20.83 -1.64 -8.95
CA MET A 198 21.07 -0.60 -9.94
C MET A 198 21.08 0.78 -9.28
N VAL A 199 21.86 1.70 -9.85
CA VAL A 199 21.78 3.11 -9.48
C VAL A 199 20.49 3.66 -10.09
N ARG A 200 19.59 4.14 -9.23
CA ARG A 200 18.36 4.81 -9.66
C ARG A 200 18.54 6.31 -9.59
N HIS A 201 18.41 6.97 -10.72
CA HIS A 201 18.27 8.43 -10.75
C HIS A 201 16.79 8.75 -10.50
N ASP A 202 16.52 9.44 -9.41
CA ASP A 202 15.18 9.96 -9.15
C ASP A 202 14.99 11.25 -9.93
N ASP A 203 14.26 11.16 -11.05
CA ASP A 203 14.03 12.28 -11.98
C ASP A 203 13.26 13.44 -11.32
N ARG A 204 12.58 13.19 -10.18
CA ARG A 204 11.83 14.22 -9.47
C ARG A 204 12.70 15.07 -8.52
N ASN A 205 13.85 14.58 -8.15
CA ASN A 205 14.71 15.23 -7.16
C ASN A 205 16.01 15.71 -7.78
N MET A 206 15.98 16.81 -8.53
CA MET A 206 17.12 17.42 -9.25
C MET A 206 18.29 17.85 -8.33
N GLY A 207 18.22 17.60 -7.03
CA GLY A 207 19.23 18.04 -6.05
C GLY A 207 19.95 16.94 -5.27
N SER A 208 19.47 15.69 -5.29
CA SER A 208 20.09 14.60 -4.53
C SER A 208 20.61 13.53 -5.49
N ALA A 209 21.90 13.59 -5.78
CA ALA A 209 22.60 12.48 -6.43
C ALA A 209 22.79 11.34 -5.41
N ASP A 210 21.71 10.64 -5.05
CA ASP A 210 21.84 9.38 -4.33
C ASP A 210 22.34 8.32 -5.33
N ASN A 211 23.65 8.12 -5.33
CA ASN A 211 24.33 7.13 -6.16
C ASN A 211 24.30 5.74 -5.51
N SER A 212 23.48 5.51 -4.49
CA SER A 212 23.37 4.21 -3.87
C SER A 212 22.70 3.21 -4.83
N GLU A 213 23.31 2.03 -4.92
CA GLU A 213 22.69 0.92 -5.65
C GLU A 213 21.50 0.39 -4.85
N LYS A 214 20.33 0.34 -5.49
CA LYS A 214 19.08 -0.20 -4.91
C LYS A 214 18.54 -1.33 -5.76
N ALA A 215 17.92 -2.30 -5.12
CA ALA A 215 17.13 -3.34 -5.80
C ALA A 215 15.64 -3.09 -5.61
N GLY A 216 14.87 -3.28 -6.67
CA GLY A 216 13.41 -3.20 -6.61
C GLY A 216 12.83 -4.49 -6.02
N VAL A 217 12.28 -4.42 -4.84
CA VAL A 217 11.59 -5.52 -4.18
C VAL A 217 10.10 -5.32 -4.32
N TRP A 218 9.43 -6.30 -4.89
CA TRP A 218 7.99 -6.30 -5.03
C TRP A 218 7.34 -7.00 -3.84
N GLU A 219 6.47 -6.30 -3.16
CA GLU A 219 5.57 -6.81 -2.14
C GLU A 219 4.22 -7.07 -2.81
N VAL A 220 3.88 -8.34 -2.97
CA VAL A 220 2.69 -8.82 -3.70
C VAL A 220 1.67 -9.37 -2.72
N TRP A 221 0.48 -8.79 -2.67
CA TRP A 221 -0.63 -9.28 -1.86
C TRP A 221 -1.65 -10.00 -2.72
N SER A 222 -1.79 -11.30 -2.50
CA SER A 222 -2.73 -12.16 -3.19
C SER A 222 -4.01 -12.32 -2.38
N LYS A 223 -5.13 -11.97 -3.01
CA LYS A 223 -6.47 -12.16 -2.44
C LYS A 223 -6.90 -13.63 -2.50
N THR A 224 -6.38 -14.38 -3.47
CA THR A 224 -6.71 -15.80 -3.66
C THR A 224 -6.14 -16.64 -2.54
N ASP A 225 -4.86 -16.43 -2.21
CA ASP A 225 -4.15 -17.21 -1.19
C ASP A 225 -4.24 -16.57 0.19
N ASN A 226 -4.71 -15.30 0.25
CA ASN A 226 -4.70 -14.48 1.45
C ASN A 226 -3.30 -14.34 2.06
N ARG A 227 -2.28 -14.17 1.20
CA ARG A 227 -0.86 -14.08 1.56
C ARG A 227 -0.17 -12.90 0.89
N GLY A 228 0.85 -12.37 1.57
CA GLY A 228 1.81 -11.44 1.02
C GLY A 228 3.11 -12.15 0.67
N TYR A 229 3.76 -11.75 -0.43
CA TYR A 229 5.01 -12.31 -0.91
C TYR A 229 5.98 -11.21 -1.27
N TRP A 230 7.25 -11.36 -0.87
CA TRP A 230 8.33 -10.46 -1.27
C TRP A 230 9.21 -11.14 -2.31
N VAL A 231 9.27 -10.54 -3.49
CA VAL A 231 10.03 -11.07 -4.63
C VAL A 231 10.86 -9.96 -5.27
N THR A 232 12.02 -10.32 -5.81
CA THR A 232 12.89 -9.38 -6.54
C THR A 232 13.50 -10.06 -7.76
N GLU A 233 13.86 -9.26 -8.74
CA GLU A 233 14.57 -9.77 -9.92
C GLU A 233 15.98 -10.26 -9.55
N GLY A 234 16.40 -11.35 -10.19
CA GLY A 234 17.69 -11.97 -9.94
C GLY A 234 17.68 -13.05 -8.85
N VAL A 235 16.61 -13.10 -8.04
CA VAL A 235 16.44 -14.11 -6.98
C VAL A 235 15.38 -15.13 -7.39
N PRO A 236 15.74 -16.43 -7.49
CA PRO A 236 14.79 -17.45 -7.93
C PRO A 236 13.78 -17.89 -6.87
N THR A 237 14.02 -17.51 -5.62
CA THR A 237 13.17 -17.86 -4.47
C THR A 237 12.41 -16.63 -3.95
N ILE A 238 11.30 -16.86 -3.27
CA ILE A 238 10.58 -15.84 -2.52
C ILE A 238 11.48 -15.41 -1.36
N LEU A 239 11.64 -14.09 -1.16
CA LEU A 239 12.47 -13.53 -0.09
C LEU A 239 11.82 -13.71 1.28
N ASP A 240 10.52 -13.46 1.35
CA ASP A 240 9.71 -13.57 2.56
C ASP A 240 8.23 -13.77 2.19
N HIS A 241 7.43 -14.23 3.13
CA HIS A 241 5.99 -14.39 2.96
C HIS A 241 5.26 -14.14 4.28
N ASP A 242 4.12 -13.46 4.20
CA ASP A 242 3.21 -13.23 5.32
C ASP A 242 1.84 -13.82 5.05
N GLU A 243 1.20 -14.33 6.07
CA GLU A 243 -0.20 -14.73 6.00
C GLU A 243 -1.07 -13.57 6.48
N LEU A 244 -2.07 -13.21 5.69
CA LEU A 244 -3.12 -12.27 6.11
C LEU A 244 -4.00 -12.99 7.15
N ILE A 245 -3.58 -12.92 8.41
CA ILE A 245 -4.41 -13.37 9.51
C ILE A 245 -5.53 -12.35 9.67
N ARG A 246 -6.75 -12.75 9.36
CA ARG A 246 -7.94 -11.99 9.75
C ARG A 246 -8.28 -12.39 11.18
N PRO A 247 -8.06 -11.51 12.16
CA PRO A 247 -8.32 -11.86 13.56
C PRO A 247 -9.78 -12.22 13.83
N ASP A 248 -10.70 -11.74 13.00
CA ASP A 248 -12.14 -11.99 13.05
C ASP A 248 -12.56 -13.37 12.52
N THR A 249 -11.70 -14.08 11.81
CA THR A 249 -12.03 -15.37 11.17
C THR A 249 -11.41 -16.58 11.87
N THR A 250 -10.42 -16.38 12.73
CA THR A 250 -9.80 -17.46 13.52
C THR A 250 -10.32 -17.46 14.96
N PRO A 251 -10.61 -18.64 15.54
CA PRO A 251 -11.04 -18.72 16.95
C PRO A 251 -10.05 -18.06 17.92
N GLU A 252 -8.76 -18.16 17.63
CA GLU A 252 -7.68 -17.57 18.44
C GLU A 252 -7.63 -16.05 18.28
N GLY A 253 -7.79 -15.51 17.04
CA GLY A 253 -7.87 -14.09 16.78
C GLY A 253 -9.09 -13.43 17.43
N LEU A 254 -10.24 -14.12 17.40
CA LEU A 254 -11.46 -13.67 18.08
C LEU A 254 -11.28 -13.68 19.61
N ALA A 255 -10.59 -14.68 20.15
CA ALA A 255 -10.26 -14.74 21.59
C ALA A 255 -9.28 -13.62 21.97
N GLY A 256 -8.29 -13.34 21.12
CA GLY A 256 -7.34 -12.24 21.32
C GLY A 256 -8.02 -10.87 21.30
N LEU A 257 -8.92 -10.63 20.33
CA LEU A 257 -9.72 -9.41 20.27
C LEU A 257 -10.61 -9.25 21.51
N LYS A 258 -11.30 -10.31 21.93
CA LYS A 258 -12.12 -10.29 23.16
C LYS A 258 -11.29 -10.01 24.41
N ALA A 259 -10.09 -10.60 24.52
CA ALA A 259 -9.18 -10.33 25.63
C ALA A 259 -8.68 -8.88 25.64
N SER A 260 -8.34 -8.32 24.48
CA SER A 260 -7.91 -6.92 24.34
C SER A 260 -9.04 -5.94 24.70
N PHE A 261 -10.27 -6.20 24.25
CA PHE A 261 -11.43 -5.41 24.63
C PHE A 261 -11.76 -5.52 26.12
N ALA A 262 -11.63 -6.72 26.73
CA ALA A 262 -11.80 -6.92 28.16
C ALA A 262 -10.76 -6.15 28.96
N GLN A 263 -9.52 -6.13 28.53
CA GLN A 263 -8.44 -5.39 29.19
C GLN A 263 -8.65 -3.88 29.11
N ILE A 264 -9.04 -3.35 27.94
CA ILE A 264 -9.38 -1.94 27.76
C ILE A 264 -10.60 -1.58 28.62
N GLY A 265 -11.61 -2.45 28.70
CA GLY A 265 -12.78 -2.26 29.55
C GLY A 265 -12.43 -2.23 31.03
N ALA A 266 -11.57 -3.13 31.51
CA ALA A 266 -11.09 -3.16 32.88
C ALA A 266 -10.27 -1.91 33.23
N ASP A 267 -9.38 -1.47 32.36
CA ASP A 267 -8.59 -0.23 32.54
C ASP A 267 -9.48 1.03 32.54
N ALA A 268 -10.61 1.00 31.83
CA ALA A 268 -11.61 2.06 31.84
C ALA A 268 -12.62 1.97 32.99
N GLY A 269 -12.54 0.95 33.84
CA GLY A 269 -13.40 0.76 35.02
C GLY A 269 -14.79 0.22 34.70
N PHE A 270 -14.94 -0.51 33.59
CA PHE A 270 -16.19 -1.21 33.24
C PHE A 270 -16.21 -2.63 33.79
N ASP A 271 -17.35 -3.04 34.38
CA ASP A 271 -17.56 -4.41 34.87
C ASP A 271 -17.62 -5.42 33.71
N ASP A 272 -17.04 -6.61 33.93
CA ASP A 272 -16.99 -7.73 32.97
C ASP A 272 -18.35 -8.11 32.34
N VAL A 273 -19.44 -7.87 33.08
CA VAL A 273 -20.83 -8.18 32.67
C VAL A 273 -21.27 -7.33 31.44
N ALA A 274 -20.68 -6.16 31.21
CA ALA A 274 -21.04 -5.30 30.08
C ALA A 274 -20.47 -5.82 28.75
N LEU A 275 -19.36 -6.55 28.79
CA LEU A 275 -18.67 -7.07 27.60
C LEU A 275 -19.25 -8.40 27.09
N GLU A 276 -19.91 -9.19 27.93
CA GLU A 276 -20.61 -10.42 27.49
C GLU A 276 -21.86 -10.18 26.65
N LYS A 277 -22.37 -8.98 26.64
CA LYS A 277 -23.64 -8.62 25.97
C LYS A 277 -23.51 -8.36 24.48
N TYR A 278 -22.27 -8.24 23.96
CA TYR A 278 -21.99 -7.96 22.56
C TYR A 278 -21.13 -9.08 21.97
N PRO A 279 -21.69 -9.91 21.07
CA PRO A 279 -20.98 -10.97 20.39
C PRO A 279 -19.92 -10.46 19.39
#